data_25d06154c4dd6ea3be7c88b4bd4d6ceb
#
_entry.id   25d06154c4dd6ea3be7c88b4bd4d6ceb
#
_cell.length_a   1.000
_cell.length_b   1.000
_cell.length_c   1.000
_cell.angle_alpha   90.00
_cell.angle_beta   90.00
_cell.angle_gamma   90.00
#
_symmetry.space_group_name_H-M   'P 1'
#
loop_
_entity.id
_entity.type
_entity.pdbx_description
1 polymer ?
#
loop_
_entity_poly.entity_id
_entity_poly.type
_entity_poly.pdbx_seq_one_letter_code
_entity_poly.pdbx_strand_id
1 'polypeptide(L)'
;MSIKKFPLEAYGAAVSREELVQAALDEITKNYREASLSNVARSYGVSLAYVSECVRAQTGRTYKELLQKHRMETAARLLRRSELNIQQIISMVGYENTSYFYRLFHERYGQSPREYRQSRAARTRTPA
;
A
#
# COMPACT_ATOMS: atom_id res chain seq x y z
N MET A 1 -15.73 -16.50 -17.39
CA MET A 1 -15.65 -16.80 -16.88
C MET A 1 -14.74 -16.70 -16.16
N SER A 2 -14.64 -16.32 -15.47
CA SER A 2 -13.71 -16.08 -14.74
C SER A 2 -12.92 -17.10 -14.52
N ILE A 3 -13.11 -17.98 -14.88
CA ILE A 3 -12.45 -18.97 -14.71
C ILE A 3 -11.23 -18.87 -15.15
N LYS A 4 -11.01 -18.08 -15.99
CA LYS A 4 -9.79 -17.95 -16.45
C LYS A 4 -8.81 -18.10 -15.41
N LYS A 5 -9.05 -17.96 -14.26
CA LYS A 5 -8.06 -18.09 -13.35
C LYS A 5 -8.00 -19.35 -12.77
N PHE A 6 -8.55 -20.28 -13.26
CA PHE A 6 -8.52 -21.39 -12.50
C PHE A 6 -8.07 -22.55 -12.86
N PRO A 7 -7.76 -22.97 -13.72
CA PRO A 7 -7.32 -24.26 -13.82
C PRO A 7 -6.05 -24.11 -13.35
N LEU A 8 -5.86 -24.53 -12.17
CA LEU A 8 -4.71 -24.33 -11.73
C LEU A 8 -3.66 -24.99 -12.32
N GLU A 9 -3.86 -26.08 -12.79
CA GLU A 9 -2.83 -26.74 -13.35
C GLU A 9 -2.38 -25.92 -14.45
N ALA A 10 -3.26 -25.42 -15.16
CA ALA A 10 -2.85 -24.66 -16.26
C ALA A 10 -2.32 -23.45 -15.68
N TYR A 11 -2.92 -22.98 -14.64
CA TYR A 11 -2.51 -21.77 -14.20
C TYR A 11 -1.27 -21.90 -13.46
N GLY A 12 -1.10 -22.90 -12.79
CA GLY A 12 0.08 -23.06 -12.06
C GLY A 12 1.23 -23.01 -13.01
N ALA A 13 1.01 -23.53 -14.18
CA ALA A 13 2.09 -23.52 -15.11
C ALA A 13 2.18 -22.17 -15.75
N ALA A 14 1.11 -21.46 -15.82
CA ALA A 14 1.12 -20.22 -16.51
C ALA A 14 1.57 -19.04 -15.71
N VAL A 15 1.45 -19.07 -14.40
CA VAL A 15 1.76 -17.91 -13.62
C VAL A 15 3.14 -17.97 -13.05
N SER A 16 3.99 -17.05 -13.41
CA SER A 16 5.33 -17.02 -12.90
C SER A 16 5.37 -16.32 -11.55
N ARG A 17 6.45 -16.48 -10.83
CA ARG A 17 6.61 -15.80 -9.55
C ARG A 17 6.64 -14.29 -9.78
N GLU A 18 7.27 -13.86 -10.88
CA GLU A 18 7.34 -12.45 -11.20
C GLU A 18 5.94 -11.87 -11.46
N GLU A 19 5.09 -12.65 -12.13
CA GLU A 19 3.75 -12.19 -12.40
C GLU A 19 2.93 -12.07 -11.11
N LEU A 20 3.13 -13.00 -10.18
CA LEU A 20 2.44 -12.93 -8.91
C LEU A 20 2.88 -11.72 -8.11
N VAL A 21 4.19 -11.46 -8.09
CA VAL A 21 4.69 -10.31 -7.35
C VAL A 21 4.20 -9.02 -7.99
N GLN A 22 4.17 -8.96 -9.32
CA GLN A 22 3.68 -7.77 -10.00
C GLN A 22 2.19 -7.55 -9.67
N ALA A 23 1.40 -8.61 -9.62
CA ALA A 23 0.00 -8.49 -9.27
C ALA A 23 -0.17 -7.96 -7.86
N ALA A 24 0.69 -8.42 -6.93
CA ALA A 24 0.65 -7.94 -5.55
C ALA A 24 1.02 -6.46 -5.48
N LEU A 25 2.04 -6.05 -6.23
CA LEU A 25 2.45 -4.65 -6.22
C LEU A 25 1.39 -3.76 -6.88
N ASP A 26 0.72 -4.27 -7.91
CA ASP A 26 -0.34 -3.52 -8.56
C ASP A 26 -1.53 -3.34 -7.60
N GLU A 27 -1.81 -4.34 -6.78
CA GLU A 27 -2.88 -4.24 -5.81
C GLU A 27 -2.58 -3.08 -4.84
N ILE A 28 -1.33 -2.94 -4.43
CA ILE A 28 -0.94 -1.88 -3.54
C ILE A 28 -1.11 -0.52 -4.22
N THR A 29 -0.63 -0.36 -5.45
CA THR A 29 -0.65 0.96 -6.07
C THR A 29 -2.03 1.36 -6.56
N LYS A 30 -2.83 0.40 -7.00
CA LYS A 30 -4.12 0.72 -7.58
C LYS A 30 -5.28 0.63 -6.62
N ASN A 31 -5.09 -0.07 -5.51
CA ASN A 31 -6.20 -0.29 -4.59
C ASN A 31 -5.72 -0.22 -3.14
N TYR A 32 -4.85 0.74 -2.84
CA TYR A 32 -4.18 0.76 -1.53
C TYR A 32 -5.14 0.86 -0.36
N ARG A 33 -6.29 1.46 -0.54
CA ARG A 33 -7.22 1.62 0.54
C ARG A 33 -7.72 0.26 1.04
N GLU A 34 -7.95 -0.66 0.11
CA GLU A 34 -8.48 -1.96 0.47
C GLU A 34 -7.60 -3.11 0.02
N ALA A 35 -6.33 -2.84 -0.20
CA ALA A 35 -5.43 -3.85 -0.73
C ALA A 35 -5.35 -5.07 0.17
N SER A 36 -5.31 -6.25 -0.45
CA SER A 36 -5.31 -7.49 0.28
C SER A 36 -4.53 -8.53 -0.50
N LEU A 37 -3.49 -9.08 0.12
CA LEU A 37 -2.72 -10.12 -0.53
C LEU A 37 -3.57 -11.39 -0.66
N SER A 38 -4.56 -11.57 0.23
CA SER A 38 -5.47 -12.70 0.12
C SER A 38 -6.27 -12.61 -1.16
N ASN A 39 -6.64 -11.40 -1.60
CA ASN A 39 -7.38 -11.25 -2.84
C ASN A 39 -6.50 -11.66 -4.02
N VAL A 40 -5.22 -11.31 -3.99
CA VAL A 40 -4.30 -11.68 -5.04
C VAL A 40 -4.16 -13.22 -5.07
N ALA A 41 -3.94 -13.82 -3.90
CA ALA A 41 -3.79 -15.26 -3.82
C ALA A 41 -5.01 -15.96 -4.39
N ARG A 42 -6.20 -15.47 -4.01
CA ARG A 42 -7.42 -16.11 -4.46
C ARG A 42 -7.59 -15.95 -5.96
N SER A 43 -7.25 -14.79 -6.50
CA SER A 43 -7.40 -14.54 -7.93
C SER A 43 -6.53 -15.45 -8.78
N TYR A 44 -5.36 -15.83 -8.25
CA TYR A 44 -4.47 -16.67 -9.01
C TYR A 44 -4.47 -18.12 -8.57
N GLY A 45 -5.34 -18.48 -7.64
CA GLY A 45 -5.45 -19.86 -7.22
C GLY A 45 -4.22 -20.40 -6.50
N VAL A 46 -3.53 -19.56 -5.77
CA VAL A 46 -2.35 -19.98 -5.02
C VAL A 46 -2.58 -19.70 -3.55
N SER A 47 -1.76 -20.27 -2.69
CA SER A 47 -1.92 -20.05 -1.27
C SER A 47 -1.38 -18.67 -0.89
N LEU A 48 -1.92 -18.13 0.18
CA LEU A 48 -1.46 -16.84 0.68
C LEU A 48 0.01 -16.96 1.07
N ALA A 49 0.40 -18.08 1.69
CA ALA A 49 1.77 -18.27 2.11
C ALA A 49 2.73 -18.23 0.92
N TYR A 50 2.32 -18.82 -0.20
CA TYR A 50 3.17 -18.86 -1.36
C TYR A 50 3.39 -17.46 -1.94
N VAL A 51 2.31 -16.69 -2.14
CA VAL A 51 2.46 -15.38 -2.74
C VAL A 51 3.19 -14.45 -1.77
N SER A 52 2.98 -14.63 -0.47
CA SER A 52 3.65 -13.83 0.53
C SER A 52 5.16 -14.06 0.44
N GLU A 53 5.56 -15.33 0.27
CA GLU A 53 6.97 -15.65 0.16
C GLU A 53 7.56 -15.11 -1.16
N CYS A 54 6.80 -15.15 -2.25
CA CYS A 54 7.28 -14.62 -3.51
C CYS A 54 7.56 -13.11 -3.39
N VAL A 55 6.66 -12.39 -2.73
CA VAL A 55 6.81 -10.95 -2.56
C VAL A 55 8.08 -10.67 -1.74
N ARG A 56 8.24 -11.40 -0.63
CA ARG A 56 9.37 -11.17 0.22
C ARG A 56 10.69 -11.53 -0.47
N ALA A 57 10.71 -12.63 -1.21
CA ALA A 57 11.91 -13.05 -1.89
C ALA A 57 12.34 -12.07 -2.96
N GLN A 58 11.39 -11.50 -3.68
CA GLN A 58 11.77 -10.61 -4.78
C GLN A 58 11.97 -9.16 -4.36
N THR A 59 11.28 -8.69 -3.35
CA THR A 59 11.36 -7.28 -2.97
C THR A 59 12.22 -7.05 -1.74
N GLY A 60 12.48 -8.11 -0.97
CA GLY A 60 13.20 -7.97 0.28
C GLY A 60 12.34 -7.45 1.42
N ARG A 61 11.03 -7.25 1.19
CA ARG A 61 10.14 -6.75 2.20
C ARG A 61 8.85 -7.49 2.20
N THR A 62 8.13 -7.46 3.31
CA THR A 62 6.84 -8.12 3.36
C THR A 62 5.81 -7.25 2.65
N TYR A 63 4.71 -7.87 2.24
CA TYR A 63 3.63 -7.15 1.61
C TYR A 63 3.12 -6.05 2.55
N LYS A 64 3.02 -6.36 3.84
CA LYS A 64 2.55 -5.40 4.82
C LYS A 64 3.45 -4.16 4.85
N GLU A 65 4.76 -4.36 4.81
CA GLU A 65 5.70 -3.25 4.82
C GLU A 65 5.55 -2.41 3.56
N LEU A 66 5.38 -3.07 2.42
CA LEU A 66 5.23 -2.35 1.16
C LEU A 66 3.93 -1.55 1.14
N LEU A 67 2.86 -2.13 1.66
CA LEU A 67 1.57 -1.46 1.69
C LEU A 67 1.62 -0.26 2.64
N GLN A 68 2.22 -0.43 3.81
CA GLN A 68 2.34 0.68 4.75
C GLN A 68 3.16 1.81 4.15
N LYS A 69 4.24 1.48 3.46
CA LYS A 69 5.07 2.49 2.84
C LYS A 69 4.24 3.28 1.85
N HIS A 70 3.49 2.60 0.99
CA HIS A 70 2.70 3.26 -0.04
C HIS A 70 1.61 4.14 0.58
N ARG A 71 0.94 3.63 1.61
CA ARG A 71 -0.12 4.39 2.27
C ARG A 71 0.44 5.64 2.96
N MET A 72 1.59 5.51 3.61
CA MET A 72 2.17 6.67 4.28
C MET A 72 2.67 7.71 3.29
N GLU A 73 3.25 7.26 2.17
CA GLU A 73 3.71 8.19 1.15
C GLU A 73 2.52 8.90 0.49
N THR A 74 1.42 8.19 0.30
CA THR A 74 0.22 8.79 -0.24
C THR A 74 -0.36 9.81 0.73
N ALA A 75 -0.39 9.47 2.03
CA ALA A 75 -0.88 10.40 3.04
C ALA A 75 -0.01 11.66 3.07
N ALA A 76 1.31 11.50 3.00
CA ALA A 76 2.21 12.65 3.01
C ALA A 76 1.95 13.54 1.79
N ARG A 77 1.71 12.93 0.63
CA ARG A 77 1.44 13.70 -0.58
C ARG A 77 0.11 14.46 -0.43
N LEU A 78 -0.90 13.82 0.12
CA LEU A 78 -2.20 14.48 0.30
C LEU A 78 -2.10 15.63 1.33
N LEU A 79 -1.28 15.44 2.36
CA LEU A 79 -1.08 16.52 3.33
C LEU A 79 -0.44 17.74 2.67
N ARG A 80 0.46 17.50 1.71
CA ARG A 80 1.12 18.62 1.06
C ARG A 80 0.28 19.26 -0.02
N ARG A 81 -0.53 18.50 -0.72
CA ARG A 81 -1.14 18.96 -1.95
C ARG A 81 -2.65 19.08 -1.93
N SER A 82 -3.31 18.80 -0.86
CA SER A 82 -4.75 18.91 -0.81
C SER A 82 -5.20 19.66 0.44
N GLU A 83 -6.46 20.06 0.45
CA GLU A 83 -7.03 20.72 1.60
C GLU A 83 -7.83 19.73 2.45
N LEU A 84 -7.74 18.45 2.16
CA LEU A 84 -8.48 17.46 2.93
C LEU A 84 -8.02 17.49 4.38
N ASN A 85 -8.95 17.28 5.30
CA ASN A 85 -8.54 17.26 6.70
C ASN A 85 -7.87 15.93 7.01
N ILE A 86 -7.16 15.86 8.11
CA ILE A 86 -6.35 14.71 8.44
C ILE A 86 -7.19 13.45 8.58
N GLN A 87 -8.39 13.55 9.19
CA GLN A 87 -9.23 12.38 9.33
C GLN A 87 -9.64 11.83 7.97
N GLN A 88 -9.93 12.71 7.01
CA GLN A 88 -10.29 12.25 5.68
C GLN A 88 -9.11 11.54 5.03
N ILE A 89 -7.91 12.05 5.22
CA ILE A 89 -6.73 11.44 4.63
C ILE A 89 -6.49 10.06 5.25
N ILE A 90 -6.62 9.93 6.57
CA ILE A 90 -6.43 8.66 7.24
C ILE A 90 -7.37 7.61 6.66
N SER A 91 -8.63 7.98 6.51
CA SER A 91 -9.62 7.06 5.96
C SER A 91 -9.31 6.73 4.51
N MET A 92 -8.92 7.71 3.71
CA MET A 92 -8.67 7.49 2.31
C MET A 92 -7.51 6.56 2.06
N VAL A 93 -6.49 6.59 2.92
CA VAL A 93 -5.35 5.71 2.70
C VAL A 93 -5.53 4.34 3.33
N GLY A 94 -6.67 4.11 4.00
CA GLY A 94 -7.02 2.76 4.43
C GLY A 94 -6.85 2.44 5.90
N TYR A 95 -6.75 3.44 6.76
CA TYR A 95 -6.65 3.18 8.18
C TYR A 95 -7.91 3.55 8.93
N GLU A 96 -8.35 2.66 9.81
CA GLU A 96 -9.51 2.97 10.62
C GLU A 96 -9.06 3.40 12.00
N ASN A 97 -7.92 2.94 12.46
CA ASN A 97 -7.43 3.28 13.78
C ASN A 97 -6.53 4.50 13.68
N THR A 98 -7.06 5.63 14.12
CA THR A 98 -6.36 6.91 14.04
C THR A 98 -5.05 6.91 14.82
N SER A 99 -5.05 6.33 16.01
CA SER A 99 -3.85 6.31 16.82
C SER A 99 -2.73 5.52 16.16
N TYR A 100 -3.09 4.41 15.53
CA TYR A 100 -2.13 3.59 14.83
C TYR A 100 -1.53 4.37 13.65
N PHE A 101 -2.38 5.09 12.91
CA PHE A 101 -1.91 5.90 11.79
C PHE A 101 -0.92 6.96 12.30
N TYR A 102 -1.25 7.64 13.38
CA TYR A 102 -0.38 8.69 13.90
C TYR A 102 0.97 8.10 14.31
N ARG A 103 0.96 6.92 14.92
CA ARG A 103 2.21 6.31 15.32
C ARG A 103 3.07 5.96 14.10
N LEU A 104 2.46 5.36 13.07
CA LEU A 104 3.18 4.99 11.88
C LEU A 104 3.73 6.23 11.16
N PHE A 105 2.93 7.28 11.11
CA PHE A 105 3.34 8.50 10.41
C PHE A 105 4.52 9.14 11.14
N HIS A 106 4.44 9.20 12.46
CA HIS A 106 5.52 9.78 13.23
C HIS A 106 6.79 8.96 13.13
N GLU A 107 6.67 7.64 13.10
CA GLU A 107 7.84 6.80 12.97
C GLU A 107 8.54 7.03 11.64
N ARG A 108 7.78 7.28 10.59
CA ARG A 108 8.39 7.43 9.27
C ARG A 108 8.88 8.85 9.00
N TYR A 109 8.16 9.85 9.46
CA TYR A 109 8.49 11.24 9.11
C TYR A 109 9.02 12.08 10.26
N GLY A 110 9.03 11.55 11.47
CA GLY A 110 9.56 12.26 12.61
C GLY A 110 8.69 13.39 13.13
N GLN A 111 7.48 13.51 12.62
CA GLN A 111 6.58 14.56 13.07
C GLN A 111 5.15 14.11 12.85
N SER A 112 4.20 14.81 13.46
CA SER A 112 2.80 14.46 13.30
C SER A 112 2.32 14.90 11.93
N PRO A 113 1.19 14.37 11.46
CA PRO A 113 0.63 14.81 10.18
C PRO A 113 0.38 16.34 10.15
N ARG A 114 -0.08 16.89 11.26
CA ARG A 114 -0.35 18.32 11.31
C ARG A 114 0.95 19.12 11.20
N GLU A 115 1.97 18.71 11.93
CA GLU A 115 3.26 19.39 11.86
C GLU A 115 3.84 19.26 10.46
N TYR A 116 3.69 18.10 9.86
CA TYR A 116 4.21 17.85 8.53
C TYR A 116 3.53 18.80 7.53
N ARG A 117 2.21 18.93 7.61
CA ARG A 117 1.47 19.82 6.72
C ARG A 117 1.89 21.27 6.90
N GLN A 118 2.04 21.70 8.13
CA GLN A 118 2.40 23.07 8.41
C GLN A 118 3.82 23.37 7.96
N SER A 119 4.73 22.43 8.15
CA SER A 119 6.09 22.60 7.75
C SER A 119 6.20 22.72 6.24
N ARG A 120 5.41 21.91 5.49
CA ARG A 120 5.45 21.98 4.06
C ARG A 120 4.85 23.30 3.57
N ALA A 121 3.76 23.72 4.18
CA ALA A 121 3.12 24.97 3.79
C ALA A 121 4.07 26.14 4.02
N ALA A 122 4.79 26.13 5.12
CA ALA A 122 5.71 27.19 5.42
C ALA A 122 6.83 27.22 4.40
N ARG A 123 7.35 26.03 4.02
CA ARG A 123 8.40 26.01 3.04
C ARG A 123 7.90 26.46 1.69
N THR A 124 6.68 26.11 1.33
CA THR A 124 6.12 26.45 0.05
C THR A 124 5.91 27.96 -0.03
N ARG A 125 5.59 28.59 1.09
CA ARG A 125 5.35 30.00 1.06
C ARG A 125 6.60 30.82 1.18
N THR A 126 7.72 30.25 1.48
CA THR A 126 8.94 31.00 1.65
C THR A 126 9.45 31.36 0.27
N PRO A 127 9.70 32.59 -0.01
CA PRO A 127 10.19 33.02 -1.31
C PRO A 127 11.54 32.42 -1.52
N ALA A 128 11.82 32.07 -2.71
CA ALA A 128 13.09 31.43 -3.03
C ALA A 128 14.25 32.39 -2.92
#